data_3646b584faaef7107a611977713dff36
#
_entry.id   3646b584faaef7107a611977713dff36
#
_cell.length_a   1.000
_cell.length_b   1.000
_cell.length_c   1.000
_cell.angle_alpha   90.00
_cell.angle_beta   90.00
_cell.angle_gamma   90.00
#
_symmetry.space_group_name_H-M   'P 1'
#
loop_
_entity.id
_entity.type
_entity.pdbx_description
1 polymer ?
#
loop_
_entity_poly.entity_id
_entity_poly.type
_entity_poly.pdbx_seq_one_letter_code
_entity_poly.pdbx_strand_id
1 'polypeptide(L)'
;MKKLCSLIVVALICIIALSACGKEQTKTYEGDVSGKHVLTSITYKDDKVLKQSTINTIKYDDLGMDKDEAKKLFAKSESIFKDLKGVKYKVDYKDKKAIEHLDYTEVDMKKLNKRLGVSTKENKDISFEKLEKQLKHRGLKEKDKMDDK
;
A
#
# COMPACT_ATOMS: atom_id res chain seq x y z
N MET A 1 -17.44 14.88 45.92
CA MET A 1 -16.14 14.84 45.24
C MET A 1 -15.93 13.63 44.35
N LYS A 2 -16.35 12.41 44.69
CA LYS A 2 -16.18 11.22 43.82
C LYS A 2 -16.93 11.28 42.47
N LYS A 3 -18.10 11.94 42.41
CA LYS A 3 -18.88 12.10 41.18
C LYS A 3 -18.29 13.13 40.18
N LEU A 4 -17.56 14.14 40.69
CA LEU A 4 -16.93 15.16 39.86
C LEU A 4 -15.70 14.61 39.13
N CYS A 5 -14.89 13.76 39.79
CA CYS A 5 -13.74 13.10 39.17
C CYS A 5 -14.17 12.12 38.05
N SER A 6 -15.32 11.44 38.20
CA SER A 6 -15.83 10.52 37.16
C SER A 6 -16.25 11.26 35.90
N LEU A 7 -16.86 12.45 36.03
CA LEU A 7 -17.25 13.29 34.89
C LEU A 7 -16.04 13.86 34.12
N ILE A 8 -14.97 14.22 34.85
CA ILE A 8 -13.74 14.76 34.21
C ILE A 8 -13.03 13.64 33.44
N VAL A 9 -13.00 12.40 33.95
CA VAL A 9 -12.38 11.26 33.26
C VAL A 9 -13.13 10.93 31.97
N VAL A 10 -14.47 10.93 32.00
CA VAL A 10 -15.30 10.69 30.80
C VAL A 10 -15.12 11.80 29.77
N ALA A 11 -15.03 13.07 30.19
CA ALA A 11 -14.77 14.18 29.30
C ALA A 11 -13.36 14.11 28.66
N LEU A 12 -12.36 13.63 29.41
CA LEU A 12 -11.00 13.46 28.90
C LEU A 12 -10.90 12.36 27.85
N ILE A 13 -11.65 11.25 28.04
CA ILE A 13 -11.72 10.14 27.07
C ILE A 13 -12.43 10.61 25.79
N CYS A 14 -13.46 11.44 25.89
CA CYS A 14 -14.14 12.01 24.72
C CYS A 14 -13.23 12.97 23.92
N ILE A 15 -12.33 13.71 24.58
CA ILE A 15 -11.40 14.62 23.89
C ILE A 15 -10.34 13.83 23.12
N ILE A 16 -9.89 12.68 23.63
CA ILE A 16 -8.94 11.81 22.92
C ILE A 16 -9.62 11.17 21.71
N ALA A 17 -10.90 10.80 21.81
CA ALA A 17 -11.67 10.24 20.69
C ALA A 17 -11.95 11.28 19.57
N LEU A 18 -12.13 12.56 19.92
CA LEU A 18 -12.34 13.65 18.96
C LEU A 18 -11.06 14.12 18.27
N SER A 19 -9.88 13.88 18.86
CA SER A 19 -8.59 14.21 18.23
C SER A 19 -8.12 13.19 17.20
N ALA A 20 -8.77 12.02 17.10
CA ALA A 20 -8.49 11.00 16.08
C ALA A 20 -9.23 11.24 14.75
N CYS A 21 -10.29 12.05 14.74
CA CYS A 21 -10.99 12.43 13.52
C CYS A 21 -10.17 13.44 12.72
N GLY A 22 -9.67 13.03 11.57
CA GLY A 22 -9.06 13.93 10.59
C GLY A 22 -7.53 13.99 10.56
N LYS A 23 -6.80 13.18 11.35
CA LYS A 23 -5.34 13.02 11.21
C LYS A 23 -5.00 11.93 10.20
N GLU A 24 -3.95 12.15 9.42
CA GLU A 24 -3.38 11.10 8.58
C GLU A 24 -2.81 9.99 9.46
N GLN A 25 -3.11 8.75 9.10
CA GLN A 25 -2.62 7.55 9.75
C GLN A 25 -1.86 6.70 8.73
N THR A 26 -0.85 5.97 9.19
CA THR A 26 -0.09 5.06 8.35
C THR A 26 -0.06 3.68 8.98
N LYS A 27 -0.39 2.67 8.17
CA LYS A 27 -0.28 1.25 8.54
C LYS A 27 0.60 0.51 7.54
N THR A 28 1.39 -0.41 8.04
CA THR A 28 2.29 -1.24 7.24
C THR A 28 1.87 -2.69 7.32
N TYR A 29 1.95 -3.41 6.20
CA TYR A 29 1.61 -4.81 6.08
C TYR A 29 2.73 -5.57 5.37
N GLU A 30 3.00 -6.80 5.82
CA GLU A 30 4.04 -7.66 5.29
C GLU A 30 3.52 -9.09 5.11
N GLY A 31 3.96 -9.77 4.06
CA GLY A 31 3.63 -11.17 3.83
C GLY A 31 4.04 -11.67 2.46
N ASP A 32 3.90 -12.98 2.26
CA ASP A 32 4.23 -13.62 1.00
C ASP A 32 2.96 -13.85 0.18
N VAL A 33 2.95 -13.33 -1.04
CA VAL A 33 1.80 -13.41 -1.95
C VAL A 33 2.27 -13.83 -3.33
N SER A 34 1.82 -14.99 -3.80
CA SER A 34 2.10 -15.49 -5.17
C SER A 34 3.58 -15.48 -5.54
N GLY A 35 4.45 -15.98 -4.66
CA GLY A 35 5.90 -16.05 -4.89
C GLY A 35 6.64 -14.71 -4.72
N LYS A 36 5.99 -13.69 -4.20
CA LYS A 36 6.58 -12.39 -3.91
C LYS A 36 6.50 -12.11 -2.42
N HIS A 37 7.58 -11.64 -1.84
CA HIS A 37 7.54 -11.05 -0.50
C HIS A 37 7.12 -9.58 -0.64
N VAL A 38 5.99 -9.23 -0.04
CA VAL A 38 5.35 -7.91 -0.15
C VAL A 38 5.47 -7.18 1.16
N LEU A 39 6.00 -5.97 1.11
CA LEU A 39 6.00 -5.00 2.21
C LEU A 39 5.30 -3.74 1.70
N THR A 40 4.18 -3.36 2.30
CA THR A 40 3.41 -2.20 1.86
C THR A 40 3.01 -1.30 3.01
N SER A 41 3.20 -0.01 2.84
CA SER A 41 2.81 1.03 3.80
C SER A 41 1.73 1.91 3.17
N ILE A 42 0.64 2.14 3.89
CA ILE A 42 -0.53 2.85 3.42
C ILE A 42 -0.82 4.01 4.35
N THR A 43 -0.78 5.24 3.80
CA THR A 43 -1.21 6.44 4.50
C THR A 43 -2.64 6.78 4.08
N TYR A 44 -3.51 6.97 5.05
CA TYR A 44 -4.92 7.25 4.84
C TYR A 44 -5.44 8.30 5.82
N LYS A 45 -6.54 8.93 5.46
CA LYS A 45 -7.28 9.85 6.30
C LYS A 45 -8.76 9.49 6.21
N ASP A 46 -9.42 9.36 7.36
CA ASP A 46 -10.77 8.79 7.46
C ASP A 46 -10.79 7.39 6.80
N ASP A 47 -11.47 7.15 5.72
CA ASP A 47 -11.41 5.90 4.96
C ASP A 47 -10.74 6.06 3.58
N LYS A 48 -10.13 7.22 3.30
CA LYS A 48 -9.51 7.51 2.01
C LYS A 48 -8.02 7.25 2.03
N VAL A 49 -7.53 6.38 1.14
CA VAL A 49 -6.10 6.18 0.90
C VAL A 49 -5.51 7.41 0.20
N LEU A 50 -4.47 7.99 0.78
CA LEU A 50 -3.74 9.14 0.26
C LEU A 50 -2.44 8.75 -0.43
N LYS A 51 -1.71 7.80 0.17
CA LYS A 51 -0.42 7.30 -0.33
C LYS A 51 -0.32 5.81 -0.08
N GLN A 52 0.38 5.12 -0.97
CA GLN A 52 0.78 3.73 -0.76
C GLN A 52 2.20 3.57 -1.29
N SER A 53 3.08 2.99 -0.48
CA SER A 53 4.43 2.59 -0.87
C SER A 53 4.54 1.08 -0.74
N THR A 54 4.98 0.41 -1.79
CA THR A 54 5.07 -1.05 -1.83
C THR A 54 6.45 -1.47 -2.31
N ILE A 55 7.08 -2.38 -1.58
CA ILE A 55 8.30 -3.06 -1.95
C ILE A 55 7.98 -4.54 -2.14
N ASN A 56 8.20 -5.04 -3.35
CA ASN A 56 8.07 -6.46 -3.66
C ASN A 56 9.47 -7.05 -3.87
N THR A 57 9.84 -8.02 -3.06
CA THR A 57 11.04 -8.82 -3.29
C THR A 57 10.65 -10.11 -3.99
N ILE A 58 11.25 -10.35 -5.17
CA ILE A 58 10.86 -11.44 -6.06
C ILE A 58 12.13 -12.23 -6.39
N LYS A 59 12.21 -13.48 -5.95
CA LYS A 59 13.31 -14.38 -6.33
C LYS A 59 13.03 -14.93 -7.71
N TYR A 60 14.04 -14.99 -8.57
CA TYR A 60 13.87 -15.50 -9.94
C TYR A 60 13.47 -16.98 -9.94
N ASP A 61 14.08 -17.76 -9.05
CA ASP A 61 13.77 -19.20 -8.89
C ASP A 61 12.32 -19.44 -8.54
N ASP A 62 11.70 -18.58 -7.70
CA ASP A 62 10.29 -18.70 -7.30
C ASP A 62 9.32 -18.44 -8.47
N LEU A 63 9.80 -17.75 -9.51
CA LEU A 63 9.06 -17.50 -10.75
C LEU A 63 9.45 -18.45 -11.89
N GLY A 64 10.43 -19.32 -11.68
CA GLY A 64 10.95 -20.23 -12.70
C GLY A 64 11.58 -19.52 -13.90
N MET A 65 12.21 -18.37 -13.68
CA MET A 65 12.82 -17.55 -14.73
C MET A 65 14.21 -17.08 -14.36
N ASP A 66 15.00 -16.69 -15.37
CA ASP A 66 16.28 -16.05 -15.17
C ASP A 66 16.16 -14.51 -15.04
N LYS A 67 17.29 -13.85 -14.80
CA LYS A 67 17.35 -12.39 -14.64
C LYS A 67 16.91 -11.62 -15.88
N ASP A 68 17.21 -12.11 -17.08
CA ASP A 68 16.89 -11.42 -18.33
C ASP A 68 15.41 -11.61 -18.72
N GLU A 69 14.84 -12.76 -18.42
CA GLU A 69 13.40 -13.00 -18.52
C GLU A 69 12.63 -12.11 -17.52
N ALA A 70 13.13 -11.99 -16.29
CA ALA A 70 12.55 -11.09 -15.30
C ALA A 70 12.58 -9.62 -15.76
N LYS A 71 13.70 -9.16 -16.36
CA LYS A 71 13.78 -7.80 -16.92
C LYS A 71 12.73 -7.56 -18.01
N LYS A 72 12.50 -8.53 -18.89
CA LYS A 72 11.47 -8.43 -19.94
C LYS A 72 10.07 -8.37 -19.34
N LEU A 73 9.82 -9.14 -18.29
CA LEU A 73 8.54 -9.12 -17.57
C LEU A 73 8.28 -7.76 -16.92
N PHE A 74 9.25 -7.23 -16.17
CA PHE A 74 9.10 -5.96 -15.47
C PHE A 74 9.10 -4.75 -16.41
N ALA A 75 9.74 -4.82 -17.57
CA ALA A 75 9.65 -3.77 -18.58
C ALA A 75 8.21 -3.51 -19.05
N LYS A 76 7.36 -4.55 -19.09
CA LYS A 76 5.93 -4.38 -19.37
C LYS A 76 5.23 -3.60 -18.26
N SER A 77 5.52 -3.91 -16.99
CA SER A 77 4.98 -3.18 -15.84
C SER A 77 5.46 -1.74 -15.84
N GLU A 78 6.75 -1.50 -16.12
CA GLU A 78 7.32 -0.16 -16.24
C GLU A 78 6.59 0.66 -17.30
N SER A 79 6.27 0.09 -18.45
CA SER A 79 5.53 0.78 -19.52
C SER A 79 4.11 1.21 -19.10
N ILE A 80 3.48 0.46 -18.20
CA ILE A 80 2.14 0.78 -17.68
C ILE A 80 2.20 2.00 -16.75
N PHE A 81 3.23 2.07 -15.91
CA PHE A 81 3.37 3.11 -14.89
C PHE A 81 4.14 4.35 -15.37
N LYS A 82 4.88 4.23 -16.48
CA LYS A 82 5.65 5.33 -17.08
C LYS A 82 4.78 6.56 -17.33
N ASP A 83 5.26 7.74 -16.93
CA ASP A 83 4.60 9.02 -17.13
C ASP A 83 3.18 9.13 -16.52
N LEU A 84 2.86 8.27 -15.56
CA LEU A 84 1.61 8.36 -14.82
C LEU A 84 1.81 9.27 -13.60
N LYS A 85 1.14 10.43 -13.60
CA LYS A 85 1.22 11.38 -12.48
C LYS A 85 0.81 10.70 -11.18
N GLY A 86 1.62 10.88 -10.13
CA GLY A 86 1.36 10.31 -8.82
C GLY A 86 1.82 8.85 -8.67
N VAL A 87 2.47 8.27 -9.68
CA VAL A 87 3.07 6.93 -9.60
C VAL A 87 4.58 7.03 -9.81
N LYS A 88 5.33 6.38 -8.93
CA LYS A 88 6.77 6.11 -9.13
C LYS A 88 6.97 4.61 -9.16
N TYR A 89 7.61 4.12 -10.18
CA TYR A 89 7.91 2.70 -10.36
C TYR A 89 9.40 2.52 -10.68
N LYS A 90 10.04 1.59 -9.97
CA LYS A 90 11.44 1.26 -10.15
C LYS A 90 11.67 -0.21 -9.85
N VAL A 91 12.59 -0.85 -10.57
CA VAL A 91 13.05 -2.21 -10.28
C VAL A 91 14.56 -2.23 -10.15
N ASP A 92 15.05 -2.75 -9.03
CA ASP A 92 16.46 -3.02 -8.78
C ASP A 92 16.74 -4.50 -9.01
N TYR A 93 17.55 -4.82 -10.02
CA TYR A 93 17.90 -6.19 -10.40
C TYR A 93 19.18 -6.63 -9.70
N LYS A 94 19.08 -7.57 -8.76
CA LYS A 94 20.19 -8.24 -8.10
C LYS A 94 20.50 -9.58 -8.81
N ASP A 95 21.47 -10.32 -8.33
CA ASP A 95 21.89 -11.58 -8.98
C ASP A 95 20.81 -12.68 -8.94
N LYS A 96 20.09 -12.80 -7.82
CA LYS A 96 19.09 -13.86 -7.60
C LYS A 96 17.66 -13.36 -7.41
N LYS A 97 17.47 -12.02 -7.37
CA LYS A 97 16.16 -11.42 -7.08
C LYS A 97 16.02 -10.06 -7.74
N ALA A 98 14.78 -9.67 -8.00
CA ALA A 98 14.41 -8.30 -8.28
C ALA A 98 13.73 -7.67 -7.03
N ILE A 99 13.95 -6.37 -6.84
CA ILE A 99 13.24 -5.57 -5.84
C ILE A 99 12.46 -4.50 -6.59
N GLU A 100 11.17 -4.64 -6.59
CA GLU A 100 10.23 -3.73 -7.25
C GLU A 100 9.73 -2.71 -6.24
N HIS A 101 9.87 -1.43 -6.54
CA HIS A 101 9.36 -0.31 -5.75
C HIS A 101 8.21 0.35 -6.49
N LEU A 102 7.09 0.52 -5.83
CA LEU A 102 5.89 1.11 -6.40
C LEU A 102 5.25 2.07 -5.39
N ASP A 103 5.32 3.35 -5.68
CA ASP A 103 4.73 4.40 -4.86
C ASP A 103 3.54 5.04 -5.58
N TYR A 104 2.44 5.16 -4.87
CA TYR A 104 1.24 5.89 -5.29
C TYR A 104 1.02 7.10 -4.40
N THR A 105 0.81 8.26 -5.02
CA THR A 105 0.42 9.50 -4.33
C THR A 105 -0.53 10.27 -5.22
N GLU A 106 -1.78 10.44 -4.81
CA GLU A 106 -2.80 11.18 -5.57
C GLU A 106 -2.91 10.74 -7.04
N VAL A 107 -3.02 9.43 -7.26
CA VAL A 107 -3.04 8.83 -8.60
C VAL A 107 -4.35 9.13 -9.32
N ASP A 108 -4.23 9.51 -10.61
CA ASP A 108 -5.37 9.52 -11.53
C ASP A 108 -5.82 8.07 -11.82
N MET A 109 -6.76 7.59 -10.99
CA MET A 109 -7.28 6.23 -11.08
C MET A 109 -7.92 5.92 -12.43
N LYS A 110 -8.47 6.92 -13.12
CA LYS A 110 -9.06 6.74 -14.45
C LYS A 110 -8.00 6.39 -15.49
N LYS A 111 -6.86 7.11 -15.46
CA LYS A 111 -5.72 6.81 -16.36
C LYS A 111 -5.09 5.46 -16.03
N LEU A 112 -4.92 5.16 -14.74
CA LEU A 112 -4.36 3.89 -14.30
C LEU A 112 -5.24 2.72 -14.75
N ASN A 113 -6.53 2.77 -14.49
CA ASN A 113 -7.48 1.74 -14.89
C ASN A 113 -7.52 1.53 -16.40
N LYS A 114 -7.47 2.63 -17.18
CA LYS A 114 -7.41 2.54 -18.65
C LYS A 114 -6.15 1.80 -19.12
N ARG A 115 -4.98 2.08 -18.52
CA ARG A 115 -3.72 1.40 -18.87
C ARG A 115 -3.71 -0.07 -18.46
N LEU A 116 -4.36 -0.40 -17.35
CA LEU A 116 -4.52 -1.78 -16.86
C LEU A 116 -5.61 -2.57 -17.60
N GLY A 117 -6.35 -1.92 -18.51
CA GLY A 117 -7.47 -2.57 -19.20
C GLY A 117 -8.67 -2.85 -18.29
N VAL A 118 -8.75 -2.17 -17.14
CA VAL A 118 -9.84 -2.33 -16.16
C VAL A 118 -10.93 -1.32 -16.46
N SER A 119 -12.13 -1.81 -16.82
CA SER A 119 -13.30 -0.97 -16.99
C SER A 119 -13.93 -0.67 -15.64
N THR A 120 -13.63 0.51 -15.08
CA THR A 120 -14.35 1.02 -13.90
C THR A 120 -15.19 2.23 -14.30
N LYS A 121 -16.47 2.21 -13.97
CA LYS A 121 -17.41 3.31 -14.26
C LYS A 121 -17.20 4.53 -13.35
N GLU A 122 -16.40 4.43 -12.31
CA GLU A 122 -16.28 5.44 -11.28
C GLU A 122 -14.84 5.74 -10.90
N ASN A 123 -14.50 7.03 -10.88
CA ASN A 123 -13.26 7.57 -10.33
C ASN A 123 -13.44 7.68 -8.80
N LYS A 124 -13.49 6.53 -8.09
CA LYS A 124 -13.69 6.52 -6.64
C LYS A 124 -12.36 6.52 -5.91
N ASP A 125 -12.33 7.29 -4.85
CA ASP A 125 -11.27 7.21 -3.84
C ASP A 125 -11.12 5.75 -3.36
N ILE A 126 -9.90 5.33 -3.10
CA ILE A 126 -9.63 3.99 -2.60
C ILE A 126 -10.00 3.97 -1.11
N SER A 127 -10.95 3.11 -0.73
CA SER A 127 -11.31 2.87 0.66
C SER A 127 -10.20 2.10 1.36
N PHE A 128 -9.70 2.63 2.48
CA PHE A 128 -8.68 1.96 3.29
C PHE A 128 -9.22 0.67 3.90
N GLU A 129 -10.45 0.67 4.42
CA GLU A 129 -11.08 -0.52 5.01
C GLU A 129 -11.17 -1.69 4.01
N LYS A 130 -11.58 -1.40 2.76
CA LYS A 130 -11.64 -2.43 1.70
C LYS A 130 -10.26 -2.94 1.33
N LEU A 131 -9.27 -2.04 1.22
CA LEU A 131 -7.89 -2.40 0.91
C LEU A 131 -7.29 -3.25 2.03
N GLU A 132 -7.46 -2.85 3.29
CA GLU A 132 -6.99 -3.61 4.45
C GLU A 132 -7.56 -5.04 4.49
N LYS A 133 -8.87 -5.19 4.26
CA LYS A 133 -9.52 -6.50 4.16
C LYS A 133 -8.90 -7.38 3.07
N GLN A 134 -8.63 -6.79 1.90
CA GLN A 134 -7.99 -7.50 0.79
C GLN A 134 -6.55 -7.93 1.13
N LEU A 135 -5.76 -7.06 1.77
CA LEU A 135 -4.39 -7.39 2.19
C LEU A 135 -4.39 -8.55 3.18
N LYS A 136 -5.24 -8.48 4.22
CA LYS A 136 -5.39 -9.55 5.21
C LYS A 136 -5.88 -10.86 4.60
N HIS A 137 -6.82 -10.80 3.67
CA HIS A 137 -7.32 -11.98 2.94
C HIS A 137 -6.22 -12.63 2.08
N ARG A 138 -5.27 -11.85 1.56
CA ARG A 138 -4.11 -12.35 0.82
C ARG A 138 -2.99 -12.88 1.73
N GLY A 139 -3.16 -12.84 3.05
CA GLY A 139 -2.20 -13.36 4.02
C GLY A 139 -1.19 -12.33 4.54
N LEU A 140 -1.32 -11.04 4.20
CA LEU A 140 -0.46 -10.03 4.78
C LEU A 140 -0.87 -9.74 6.23
N LYS A 141 0.15 -9.52 7.08
CA LYS A 141 -0.03 -9.19 8.49
C LYS A 141 0.42 -7.75 8.75
N GLU A 142 -0.23 -7.08 9.69
CA GLU A 142 0.16 -5.74 10.12
C GLU A 142 1.54 -5.79 10.79
N LYS A 143 2.38 -4.81 10.48
CA LYS A 143 3.74 -4.63 11.00
C LYS A 143 3.91 -3.21 11.51
N ASP A 144 4.69 -3.00 12.56
CA ASP A 144 4.82 -1.69 13.22
C ASP A 144 5.50 -0.63 12.35
N LYS A 145 6.45 -1.00 11.48
CA LYS A 145 7.21 -0.09 10.61
C LYS A 145 7.66 -0.73 9.31
N MET A 146 7.86 0.11 8.30
CA MET A 146 8.49 -0.26 7.03
C MET A 146 10.01 -0.16 7.21
N ASP A 147 10.67 -1.27 7.60
CA ASP A 147 12.12 -1.34 7.66
C ASP A 147 12.65 -1.88 6.34
N ASP A 148 13.32 -1.02 5.57
CA ASP A 148 14.08 -1.40 4.39
C ASP A 148 15.35 -2.16 4.86
N LYS A 149 15.43 -3.47 4.59
CA LYS A 149 16.65 -4.26 4.73
C LYS A 149 17.33 -4.50 3.40
#